data_a286ac8d25b3b6ffa7aea5b9daf93f1d
#
_entry.id   a286ac8d25b3b6ffa7aea5b9daf93f1d
#
_cell.length_a   1.000
_cell.length_b   1.000
_cell.length_c   1.000
_cell.angle_alpha   90.00
_cell.angle_beta   90.00
_cell.angle_gamma   90.00
#
_symmetry.space_group_name_H-M   'P 1'
#
loop_
_entity.id
_entity.type
_entity.pdbx_description
1 polymer ?
#
loop_
_entity_poly.entity_id
_entity_poly.type
_entity_poly.pdbx_seq_one_letter_code
_entity_poly.pdbx_strand_id
1 'polypeptide(L)' 'MKKLEFSLTQEHIELMKLLKLLGLVETGGHAKFVIEEGLVKYNNEIEFRKRKKLFKGDIVEFNNHEINIK' A
#
# COMPACT_ATOMS: atom_id res chain seq x y z
N MET A 1 -11.89 2.49 -10.63
CA MET A 1 -10.76 2.55 -9.67
C MET A 1 -9.65 3.41 -10.25
N LYS A 2 -9.16 4.37 -9.47
CA LYS A 2 -8.05 5.21 -9.91
C LYS A 2 -6.75 4.43 -9.87
N LYS A 3 -5.96 4.57 -10.93
CA LYS A 3 -4.66 3.90 -11.00
C LYS A 3 -3.55 4.87 -10.66
N LEU A 4 -2.71 4.48 -9.71
CA LEU A 4 -1.53 5.22 -9.31
C LEU A 4 -0.30 4.37 -9.59
N GLU A 5 0.82 5.04 -9.85
CA GLU A 5 2.10 4.36 -10.03
C GLU A 5 3.07 4.86 -8.99
N PHE A 6 3.83 3.95 -8.42
CA PHE A 6 4.87 4.28 -7.47
C PHE A 6 6.18 3.68 -7.92
N SER A 7 7.17 4.53 -8.21
CA SER A 7 8.48 4.07 -8.68
C SER A 7 9.38 3.82 -7.48
N LEU A 8 9.78 2.56 -7.30
CA LEU A 8 10.71 2.21 -6.23
C LEU A 8 12.11 2.69 -6.57
N THR A 9 12.73 3.38 -5.61
CA THR A 9 14.14 3.76 -5.72
C THR A 9 15.01 2.88 -4.83
N GLN A 10 14.39 1.98 -4.09
CA GLN A 10 15.04 1.04 -3.20
C GLN A 10 14.59 -0.37 -3.55
N GLU A 11 15.12 -1.38 -2.85
CA GLU A 11 14.76 -2.76 -3.11
C GLU A 11 13.29 -3.05 -2.82
N HIS A 12 12.77 -2.46 -1.75
CA HIS A 12 11.37 -2.65 -1.35
C HIS A 12 10.87 -1.45 -0.57
N ILE A 13 9.56 -1.43 -0.32
CA ILE A 13 8.94 -0.45 0.56
C ILE A 13 7.90 -1.19 1.41
N GLU A 14 7.75 -0.78 2.67
CA GLU A 14 6.73 -1.37 3.54
C GLU A 14 5.36 -0.80 3.20
N LEU A 15 4.33 -1.64 3.32
CA LEU A 15 2.97 -1.27 2.94
C LEU A 15 2.49 0.01 3.61
N MET A 16 2.64 0.11 4.94
CA MET A 16 2.18 1.32 5.64
C MET A 16 2.92 2.57 5.17
N LYS A 17 4.19 2.44 4.84
CA LYS A 17 4.95 3.58 4.36
C LYS A 17 4.50 4.03 2.98
N LEU A 18 4.16 3.09 2.11
CA LEU A 18 3.64 3.40 0.79
C LEU A 18 2.36 4.23 0.90
N LEU A 19 1.42 3.82 1.74
CA LEU A 19 0.17 4.53 1.90
C LEU A 19 0.37 5.95 2.40
N LYS A 20 1.34 6.15 3.30
CA LYS A 20 1.67 7.49 3.79
C LYS A 20 2.30 8.35 2.71
N LEU A 21 3.27 7.80 1.99
CA LEU A 21 3.96 8.57 0.94
C LEU A 21 3.02 9.04 -0.16
N LEU A 22 2.00 8.25 -0.47
CA LEU A 22 1.03 8.62 -1.49
C LEU A 22 -0.07 9.53 -0.97
N GLY A 23 -0.06 9.84 0.32
CA GLY A 23 -1.06 10.71 0.91
C GLY A 23 -2.43 10.06 1.05
N LEU A 24 -2.50 8.74 0.95
CA LEU A 24 -3.77 8.03 1.09
C LEU A 24 -4.17 7.85 2.55
N VAL A 25 -3.21 7.98 3.45
CA VAL A 25 -3.45 8.05 4.89
C VAL A 25 -2.58 9.18 5.43
N GLU A 26 -2.98 9.76 6.57
CA GLU A 26 -2.29 10.93 7.12
C GLU A 26 -1.14 10.57 8.06
N THR A 27 -1.28 9.47 8.80
CA THR A 27 -0.31 9.09 9.83
C THR A 27 -0.02 7.60 9.78
N GLY A 28 1.04 7.18 10.48
CA GLY A 28 1.34 5.76 10.63
C GLY A 28 0.24 5.01 11.36
N GLY A 29 -0.38 5.66 12.36
CA GLY A 29 -1.50 5.05 13.08
C GLY A 29 -2.71 4.84 12.18
N HIS A 30 -3.00 5.79 11.30
CA HIS A 30 -4.08 5.66 10.34
C HIS A 30 -3.77 4.51 9.36
N ALA A 31 -2.54 4.42 8.88
CA ALA A 31 -2.13 3.32 8.01
C ALA A 31 -2.32 1.98 8.70
N LYS A 32 -1.86 1.87 9.95
CA LYS A 32 -2.02 0.64 10.73
C LYS A 32 -3.48 0.26 10.86
N PHE A 33 -4.33 1.25 11.17
CA PHE A 33 -5.76 1.01 11.35
C PHE A 33 -6.40 0.43 10.08
N VAL A 34 -6.20 1.06 8.93
CA VAL A 34 -6.85 0.60 7.70
C VAL A 34 -6.33 -0.76 7.25
N ILE A 35 -5.06 -1.06 7.49
CA ILE A 35 -4.50 -2.36 7.14
C ILE A 35 -5.10 -3.44 8.05
N GLU A 36 -5.15 -3.19 9.34
CA GLU A 36 -5.67 -4.17 10.31
C GLU A 36 -7.18 -4.39 10.16
N GLU A 37 -7.90 -3.39 9.64
CA GLU A 37 -9.33 -3.53 9.37
C GLU A 37 -9.64 -4.29 8.08
N GLY A 38 -8.61 -4.72 7.35
CA GLY A 38 -8.81 -5.48 6.13
C GLY A 38 -9.22 -4.64 4.92
N LEU A 39 -8.89 -3.34 4.95
CA LEU A 39 -9.29 -2.43 3.88
C LEU A 39 -8.25 -2.33 2.76
N VAL A 40 -7.14 -3.03 2.89
CA VAL A 40 -6.03 -2.98 1.94
C VAL A 40 -5.82 -4.35 1.31
N LYS A 41 -5.69 -4.38 -0.02
CA LYS A 41 -5.38 -5.60 -0.74
C LYS A 41 -3.97 -5.54 -1.31
N TYR A 42 -3.30 -6.68 -1.28
CA TYR A 42 -1.99 -6.88 -1.86
C TYR A 42 -2.11 -8.02 -2.87
N ASN A 43 -1.89 -7.71 -4.14
CA ASN A 43 -1.99 -8.70 -5.22
C ASN A 43 -3.31 -9.49 -5.14
N ASN A 44 -4.42 -8.76 -4.99
CA ASN A 44 -5.80 -9.27 -4.95
C ASN A 44 -6.20 -10.01 -3.68
N GLU A 45 -5.37 -10.01 -2.65
CA GLU A 45 -5.71 -10.62 -1.37
C GLU A 45 -5.62 -9.58 -0.25
N ILE A 46 -6.53 -9.68 0.74
CA ILE A 46 -6.48 -8.77 1.88
C ILE A 46 -5.17 -8.97 2.63
N GLU A 47 -4.47 -7.87 2.89
CA GLU A 47 -3.20 -7.91 3.61
C GLU A 47 -3.36 -7.25 4.96
N PHE A 48 -3.07 -7.97 6.04
CA PHE A 48 -3.19 -7.45 7.41
C PHE A 48 -1.86 -7.00 8.02
N ARG A 49 -0.75 -7.29 7.34
CA ARG A 49 0.58 -6.97 7.87
C ARG A 49 1.01 -5.58 7.42
N LYS A 50 1.09 -4.65 8.37
CA LYS A 50 1.46 -3.27 8.06
C LYS A 50 2.88 -3.12 7.52
N ARG A 51 3.76 -4.05 7.85
CA ARG A 51 5.15 -4.03 7.40
C ARG A 51 5.42 -5.00 6.25
N LYS A 52 4.38 -5.38 5.53
CA LYS A 52 4.54 -6.22 4.35
C LYS A 52 5.47 -5.52 3.36
N LYS A 53 6.54 -6.21 2.96
CA LYS A 53 7.47 -5.66 1.97
C LYS A 53 6.88 -5.76 0.57
N LEU A 54 6.93 -4.64 -0.14
CA LEU A 54 6.40 -4.55 -1.51
C LEU A 54 7.57 -4.37 -2.46
N PHE A 55 7.49 -5.06 -3.60
CA PHE A 55 8.55 -5.09 -4.61
C PHE A 55 7.99 -4.63 -5.95
N LYS A 56 8.88 -4.39 -6.89
CA LYS A 56 8.47 -4.04 -8.26
C LYS A 56 7.57 -5.13 -8.82
N GLY A 57 6.46 -4.71 -9.42
CA GLY A 57 5.48 -5.62 -9.98
C GLY A 57 4.31 -5.91 -9.07
N ASP A 58 4.40 -5.54 -7.79
CA ASP A 58 3.30 -5.73 -6.86
C ASP A 58 2.22 -4.70 -7.08
N ILE A 59 0.98 -5.07 -6.75
CA ILE A 59 -0.19 -4.20 -6.88
C ILE A 59 -0.90 -4.11 -5.54
N VAL A 60 -1.15 -2.88 -5.09
CA VAL A 60 -1.85 -2.62 -3.84
C VAL A 60 -3.14 -1.88 -4.14
N GLU A 61 -4.23 -2.26 -3.48
CA GLU A 61 -5.51 -1.58 -3.62
C GLU A 61 -5.99 -1.07 -2.28
N PHE A 62 -6.39 0.19 -2.25
CA PHE A 62 -6.93 0.83 -1.06
C PHE A 62 -7.78 2.03 -1.47
N ASN A 63 -8.95 2.15 -0.85
CA ASN A 63 -9.83 3.32 -1.00
C ASN A 63 -10.08 3.70 -2.46
N ASN A 64 -10.42 2.71 -3.27
CA ASN A 64 -10.72 2.88 -4.70
C ASN A 64 -9.52 3.34 -5.52
N HIS A 65 -8.31 3.05 -5.04
CA HIS A 65 -7.08 3.28 -5.78
C HIS A 65 -6.37 1.95 -6.02
N GLU A 66 -5.82 1.81 -7.23
CA GLU A 66 -4.95 0.67 -7.53
C GLU A 66 -3.54 1.24 -7.71
N ILE A 67 -2.61 0.78 -6.88
CA ILE A 67 -1.24 1.28 -6.87
C ILE A 67 -0.32 0.24 -7.48
N ASN A 68 0.30 0.60 -8.58
CA ASN A 68 1.25 -0.29 -9.27
C ASN A 68 2.67 0.09 -8.87
N ILE A 69 3.40 -0.86 -8.29
CA ILE A 69 4.78 -0.66 -7.87
C ILE A 69 5.71 -0.93 -9.05
N LYS A 70 6.51 0.07 -9.40
CA LYS A 70 7.43 -0.03 -10.53
C LYS A 70 8.88 0.07 -10.13
#